data_9ef8f2534f047d79f58fe8630bca6e95
#
_entry.id   9ef8f2534f047d79f58fe8630bca6e95
#
_cell.length_a   1.000
_cell.length_b   1.000
_cell.length_c   1.000
_cell.angle_alpha   90.00
_cell.angle_beta   90.00
_cell.angle_gamma   90.00
#
_symmetry.space_group_name_H-M   'P 1'
#
loop_
_entity.id
_entity.type
_entity.pdbx_description
1 polymer ?
#
loop_
_entity_poly.entity_id
_entity_poly.type
_entity_poly.pdbx_seq_one_letter_code
_entity_poly.pdbx_strand_id
1 'polypeptide(L)'
;MGTGNKLVIVESPTKAKKIGGYLGSGYTVMASVGHIRDLAQPSQIPADDKARFGKFGVDVDDGFKPYYIVDGDKKKTVAELKKALKNSDELYLATDEDREGEAIAWHLVQTLKPKVPVKRMVFHEITKDAIKASLGNTRNVDEDMVDAQETRRILDRLYGYELSPVLWRKVGPGLSAGRVQSVATRLIVERERERMAFVRASYWDVTAVLGAMDAEGEPASFESRMVSLGGKRLAGSKDFSDDGKLAPSGFADNVCQLDEAHANALAKLL
;
A
#
# COMPACT_ATOMS: atom_id res chain seq x y z
N MET A 1 6.32 42.24 -9.81
CA MET A 1 6.27 40.79 -9.48
C MET A 1 7.45 40.51 -8.54
N GLY A 2 7.19 40.19 -7.29
CA GLY A 2 8.24 40.02 -6.29
C GLY A 2 9.19 38.89 -6.63
N THR A 3 10.47 39.19 -6.62
CA THR A 3 11.59 38.24 -6.77
C THR A 3 11.83 37.46 -5.47
N GLY A 4 10.75 37.14 -4.74
CA GLY A 4 10.85 36.45 -3.48
C GLY A 4 11.26 34.99 -3.64
N ASN A 5 12.14 34.51 -2.77
CA ASN A 5 12.51 33.09 -2.73
C ASN A 5 11.39 32.27 -2.04
N LYS A 6 10.97 31.18 -2.68
CA LYS A 6 9.91 30.28 -2.17
C LYS A 6 10.54 28.96 -1.74
N LEU A 7 10.31 28.56 -0.49
CA LEU A 7 10.75 27.26 -0.01
C LEU A 7 9.67 26.20 -0.31
N VAL A 8 10.06 25.13 -0.98
CA VAL A 8 9.23 23.96 -1.22
C VAL A 8 9.83 22.79 -0.44
N ILE A 9 9.05 22.14 0.43
CA ILE A 9 9.51 20.99 1.19
C ILE A 9 8.73 19.76 0.71
N VAL A 10 9.48 18.73 0.33
CA VAL A 10 9.00 17.39 -0.07
C VAL A 10 9.51 16.34 0.91
N GLU A 11 9.00 15.10 0.84
CA GLU A 11 9.41 14.04 1.77
C GLU A 11 10.72 13.35 1.39
N SER A 12 11.16 13.38 0.10
CA SER A 12 12.34 12.63 -0.33
C SER A 12 13.32 13.45 -1.17
N PRO A 13 14.65 13.19 -1.07
CA PRO A 13 15.67 13.87 -1.87
C PRO A 13 15.48 13.68 -3.38
N THR A 14 15.01 12.52 -3.81
CA THR A 14 14.75 12.22 -5.22
C THR A 14 13.64 13.13 -5.78
N LYS A 15 12.55 13.30 -5.02
CA LYS A 15 11.47 14.24 -5.39
C LYS A 15 11.98 15.67 -5.37
N ALA A 16 12.79 16.06 -4.39
CA ALA A 16 13.36 17.41 -4.33
C ALA A 16 14.17 17.76 -5.58
N LYS A 17 15.03 16.86 -6.04
CA LYS A 17 15.82 17.05 -7.25
C LYS A 17 14.94 17.21 -8.51
N LYS A 18 13.93 16.32 -8.64
CA LYS A 18 13.06 16.31 -9.82
C LYS A 18 12.16 17.56 -9.87
N ILE A 19 11.50 17.89 -8.76
CA ILE A 19 10.61 19.04 -8.65
C ILE A 19 11.39 20.36 -8.78
N GLY A 20 12.58 20.45 -8.18
CA GLY A 20 13.45 21.61 -8.33
C GLY A 20 13.82 21.90 -9.79
N GLY A 21 14.06 20.86 -10.59
CA GLY A 21 14.28 20.99 -12.04
C GLY A 21 13.06 21.52 -12.82
N TYR A 22 11.84 21.28 -12.32
CA TYR A 22 10.61 21.74 -12.96
C TYR A 22 10.21 23.17 -12.58
N LEU A 23 10.48 23.58 -11.34
CA LEU A 23 10.10 24.88 -10.81
C LEU A 23 11.07 26.02 -11.24
N GLY A 24 12.36 25.71 -11.39
CA GLY A 24 13.37 26.67 -11.82
C GLY A 24 13.78 27.68 -10.76
N SER A 25 14.33 28.83 -11.21
CA SER A 25 14.81 29.91 -10.34
C SER A 25 13.67 30.56 -9.56
N GLY A 26 13.93 30.96 -8.31
CA GLY A 26 12.92 31.51 -7.39
C GLY A 26 12.30 30.49 -6.45
N TYR A 27 12.65 29.21 -6.60
CA TYR A 27 12.23 28.14 -5.71
C TYR A 27 13.44 27.41 -5.14
N THR A 28 13.48 27.29 -3.80
CA THR A 28 14.41 26.41 -3.11
C THR A 28 13.65 25.15 -2.72
N VAL A 29 14.01 24.01 -3.33
CA VAL A 29 13.34 22.73 -3.04
C VAL A 29 14.21 21.88 -2.15
N MET A 30 13.68 21.47 -1.00
CA MET A 30 14.39 20.68 0.01
C MET A 30 13.57 19.46 0.42
N ALA A 31 14.24 18.45 0.97
CA ALA A 31 13.58 17.25 1.49
C ALA A 31 13.60 17.20 3.02
N SER A 32 12.48 16.77 3.63
CA SER A 32 12.41 16.44 5.05
C SER A 32 13.04 15.08 5.37
N VAL A 33 13.21 14.22 4.35
CA VAL A 33 13.66 12.84 4.47
C VAL A 33 12.70 12.03 5.35
N GLY A 34 11.40 12.09 5.02
CA GLY A 34 10.31 11.48 5.77
C GLY A 34 9.88 12.31 6.98
N HIS A 35 9.35 11.64 8.01
CA HIS A 35 8.97 12.29 9.26
C HIS A 35 10.16 12.90 9.97
N ILE A 36 9.98 14.09 10.56
CA ILE A 36 11.02 14.82 11.31
C ILE A 36 10.87 14.66 12.82
N ARG A 37 9.70 14.20 13.28
CA ARG A 37 9.42 13.91 14.68
C ARG A 37 8.52 12.69 14.82
N ASP A 38 8.63 12.01 15.94
CA ASP A 38 7.80 10.87 16.30
C ASP A 38 7.44 10.91 17.80
N LEU A 39 6.56 9.99 18.23
CA LEU A 39 6.23 9.80 19.64
C LEU A 39 7.50 9.47 20.44
N ALA A 40 7.70 10.18 21.54
CA ALA A 40 8.84 9.99 22.41
C ALA A 40 8.94 8.55 22.93
N GLN A 41 10.16 8.05 23.03
CA GLN A 41 10.44 6.81 23.77
C GLN A 41 10.39 7.09 25.28
N PRO A 42 10.09 6.10 26.13
CA PRO A 42 10.03 6.28 27.58
C PRO A 42 11.29 6.95 28.20
N SER A 43 12.47 6.66 27.64
CA SER A 43 13.75 7.23 28.08
C SER A 43 13.94 8.71 27.70
N GLN A 44 13.18 9.20 26.74
CA GLN A 44 13.27 10.56 26.18
C GLN A 44 12.31 11.54 26.85
N ILE A 45 11.40 11.02 27.70
CA ILE A 45 10.39 11.81 28.39
C ILE A 45 11.01 12.38 29.67
N PRO A 46 10.93 13.71 29.90
CA PRO A 46 11.40 14.36 31.15
C PRO A 46 10.73 13.76 32.39
N ALA A 47 11.41 13.85 33.53
CA ALA A 47 10.92 13.26 34.78
C ALA A 47 9.52 13.77 35.17
N ASP A 48 9.29 15.08 34.98
CA ASP A 48 8.02 15.75 35.33
C ASP A 48 6.84 15.27 34.45
N ASP A 49 7.12 14.84 33.23
CA ASP A 49 6.12 14.38 32.27
C ASP A 49 5.92 12.85 32.30
N LYS A 50 6.79 12.12 33.00
CA LYS A 50 6.75 10.63 33.04
C LYS A 50 5.46 10.06 33.59
N ALA A 51 4.83 10.73 34.55
CA ALA A 51 3.57 10.28 35.11
C ALA A 51 2.45 10.22 34.07
N ARG A 52 2.45 11.19 33.13
CA ARG A 52 1.42 11.32 32.08
C ARG A 52 1.76 10.50 30.83
N PHE A 53 2.98 10.57 30.35
CA PHE A 53 3.38 10.06 29.03
C PHE A 53 4.29 8.83 29.10
N GLY A 54 4.74 8.43 30.31
CA GLY A 54 5.93 7.62 30.56
C GLY A 54 6.05 6.30 29.84
N LYS A 55 4.95 5.56 29.63
CA LYS A 55 5.01 4.23 29.03
C LYS A 55 4.94 4.27 27.50
N PHE A 56 4.11 5.14 26.95
CA PHE A 56 3.77 5.10 25.53
C PHE A 56 4.22 6.32 24.73
N GLY A 57 4.62 7.40 25.40
CA GLY A 57 4.74 8.70 24.77
C GLY A 57 3.38 9.31 24.42
N VAL A 58 2.34 8.87 25.11
CA VAL A 58 0.94 9.27 24.92
C VAL A 58 0.28 9.34 26.28
N ASP A 59 -0.50 10.40 26.52
CA ASP A 59 -1.34 10.54 27.71
C ASP A 59 -2.68 9.83 27.46
N VAL A 60 -2.78 8.60 27.97
CA VAL A 60 -3.98 7.76 27.74
C VAL A 60 -5.21 8.22 28.53
N ASP A 61 -5.02 9.05 29.56
CA ASP A 61 -6.07 9.54 30.46
C ASP A 61 -6.61 10.92 30.01
N ASP A 62 -5.90 11.60 29.09
CA ASP A 62 -6.27 12.91 28.55
C ASP A 62 -6.33 12.88 27.01
N GLY A 63 -7.36 12.23 26.47
CA GLY A 63 -7.67 12.24 25.04
C GLY A 63 -6.57 11.64 24.15
N PHE A 64 -5.73 10.77 24.68
CA PHE A 64 -4.60 10.15 23.95
C PHE A 64 -3.58 11.17 23.42
N LYS A 65 -3.38 12.26 24.12
CA LYS A 65 -2.50 13.34 23.71
C LYS A 65 -1.05 12.87 23.51
N PRO A 66 -0.48 13.06 22.29
CA PRO A 66 0.86 12.59 21.98
C PRO A 66 1.96 13.49 22.53
N TYR A 67 3.08 12.91 22.92
CA TYR A 67 4.33 13.61 23.24
C TYR A 67 5.30 13.45 22.08
N TYR A 68 5.35 14.44 21.20
CA TYR A 68 6.22 14.42 20.03
C TYR A 68 7.59 15.03 20.31
N ILE A 69 8.62 14.39 19.81
CA ILE A 69 9.99 14.90 19.82
C ILE A 69 10.57 14.89 18.40
N VAL A 70 11.52 15.77 18.15
CA VAL A 70 12.34 15.73 16.93
C VAL A 70 13.36 14.61 17.08
N ASP A 71 13.37 13.67 16.15
CA ASP A 71 14.34 12.58 16.15
C ASP A 71 15.78 13.08 16.08
N GLY A 72 16.67 12.39 16.77
CA GLY A 72 18.07 12.82 16.90
C GLY A 72 18.78 12.98 15.56
N ASP A 73 18.54 12.04 14.63
CA ASP A 73 19.06 12.05 13.26
C ASP A 73 18.44 13.13 12.36
N LYS A 74 17.27 13.67 12.73
CA LYS A 74 16.57 14.72 11.99
C LYS A 74 16.93 16.15 12.43
N LYS A 75 17.64 16.31 13.55
CA LYS A 75 18.00 17.64 14.06
C LYS A 75 18.75 18.49 13.04
N LYS A 76 19.68 17.88 12.29
CA LYS A 76 20.42 18.56 11.22
C LYS A 76 19.49 19.02 10.09
N THR A 77 18.65 18.13 9.59
CA THR A 77 17.66 18.44 8.54
C THR A 77 16.73 19.57 8.98
N VAL A 78 16.21 19.51 10.20
CA VAL A 78 15.35 20.57 10.75
C VAL A 78 16.10 21.91 10.83
N ALA A 79 17.37 21.90 11.22
CA ALA A 79 18.18 23.13 11.28
C ALA A 79 18.40 23.74 9.88
N GLU A 80 18.68 22.91 8.88
CA GLU A 80 18.83 23.33 7.47
C GLU A 80 17.51 23.90 6.91
N LEU A 81 16.38 23.22 7.16
CA LEU A 81 15.05 23.70 6.76
C LEU A 81 14.71 25.05 7.43
N LYS A 82 14.99 25.20 8.74
CA LYS A 82 14.82 26.49 9.44
C LYS A 82 15.67 27.60 8.85
N LYS A 83 16.91 27.30 8.44
CA LYS A 83 17.78 28.26 7.79
C LYS A 83 17.25 28.69 6.44
N ALA A 84 16.78 27.75 5.63
CA ALA A 84 16.18 28.04 4.32
C ALA A 84 14.90 28.87 4.47
N LEU A 85 14.04 28.51 5.42
CA LEU A 85 12.78 29.20 5.69
C LEU A 85 12.99 30.68 6.08
N LYS A 86 14.04 31.01 6.83
CA LYS A 86 14.36 32.41 7.18
C LYS A 86 14.62 33.31 5.95
N ASN A 87 15.05 32.71 4.84
CA ASN A 87 15.38 33.40 3.60
C ASN A 87 14.28 33.23 2.53
N SER A 88 13.07 32.88 2.96
CA SER A 88 11.95 32.61 2.06
C SER A 88 10.74 33.45 2.43
N ASP A 89 9.98 33.88 1.43
CA ASP A 89 8.78 34.69 1.60
C ASP A 89 7.50 33.86 1.63
N GLU A 90 7.55 32.61 1.16
CA GLU A 90 6.45 31.65 1.19
C GLU A 90 6.99 30.24 1.44
N LEU A 91 6.19 29.40 2.11
CA LEU A 91 6.45 27.99 2.33
C LEU A 91 5.41 27.15 1.61
N TYR A 92 5.87 26.26 0.73
CA TYR A 92 5.07 25.23 0.09
C TYR A 92 5.38 23.86 0.69
N LEU A 93 4.36 23.14 1.11
CA LEU A 93 4.45 21.77 1.59
C LEU A 93 3.93 20.86 0.47
N ALA A 94 4.85 20.12 -0.15
CA ALA A 94 4.62 19.33 -1.37
C ALA A 94 4.90 17.84 -1.11
N THR A 95 4.43 17.35 0.04
CA THR A 95 4.43 15.94 0.42
C THR A 95 3.29 15.19 -0.27
N ASP A 96 3.31 13.86 -0.25
CA ASP A 96 2.29 13.02 -0.91
C ASP A 96 0.86 13.35 -0.45
N GLU A 97 -0.12 13.10 -1.33
CA GLU A 97 -1.54 13.28 -1.03
C GLU A 97 -2.11 12.04 -0.36
N ASP A 98 -1.55 11.72 0.80
CA ASP A 98 -2.05 10.69 1.68
C ASP A 98 -1.92 11.11 3.15
N ARG A 99 -2.42 10.29 4.06
CA ARG A 99 -2.37 10.61 5.50
C ARG A 99 -0.95 10.78 6.03
N GLU A 100 0.01 10.01 5.50
CA GLU A 100 1.42 10.12 5.92
C GLU A 100 2.03 11.43 5.45
N GLY A 101 1.81 11.82 4.18
CA GLY A 101 2.28 13.09 3.64
C GLY A 101 1.62 14.29 4.31
N GLU A 102 0.36 14.21 4.66
CA GLU A 102 -0.36 15.27 5.38
C GLU A 102 0.18 15.44 6.81
N ALA A 103 0.45 14.34 7.52
CA ALA A 103 1.08 14.37 8.83
C ALA A 103 2.52 14.93 8.77
N ILE A 104 3.31 14.57 7.75
CA ILE A 104 4.64 15.15 7.54
C ILE A 104 4.53 16.67 7.37
N ALA A 105 3.59 17.15 6.54
CA ALA A 105 3.34 18.56 6.32
C ALA A 105 2.99 19.29 7.64
N TRP A 106 2.07 18.72 8.41
CA TRP A 106 1.66 19.25 9.71
C TRP A 106 2.84 19.29 10.72
N HIS A 107 3.60 18.20 10.82
CA HIS A 107 4.78 18.13 11.68
C HIS A 107 5.84 19.17 11.30
N LEU A 108 6.01 19.45 10.01
CA LEU A 108 6.89 20.52 9.53
C LEU A 108 6.40 21.88 10.01
N VAL A 109 5.13 22.21 9.87
CA VAL A 109 4.54 23.48 10.35
C VAL A 109 4.76 23.64 11.85
N GLN A 110 4.41 22.62 12.63
CA GLN A 110 4.55 22.64 14.09
C GLN A 110 6.02 22.80 14.56
N THR A 111 6.97 22.24 13.81
CA THR A 111 8.39 22.26 14.19
C THR A 111 9.13 23.51 13.69
N LEU A 112 8.84 23.93 12.47
CA LEU A 112 9.51 25.08 11.84
C LEU A 112 8.92 26.42 12.30
N LYS A 113 7.64 26.44 12.69
CA LYS A 113 6.86 27.61 13.13
C LYS A 113 7.01 28.78 12.14
N PRO A 114 6.60 28.60 10.87
CA PRO A 114 6.76 29.59 9.81
C PRO A 114 6.04 30.89 10.18
N LYS A 115 6.68 32.02 9.86
CA LYS A 115 6.09 33.36 9.96
C LYS A 115 5.63 33.89 8.60
N VAL A 116 5.81 33.09 7.55
CA VAL A 116 5.42 33.36 6.17
C VAL A 116 4.17 32.55 5.81
N PRO A 117 3.44 32.92 4.76
CA PRO A 117 2.31 32.12 4.27
C PRO A 117 2.71 30.68 3.98
N VAL A 118 1.89 29.74 4.46
CA VAL A 118 2.06 28.30 4.24
C VAL A 118 1.01 27.82 3.27
N LYS A 119 1.42 27.07 2.26
CA LYS A 119 0.57 26.55 1.21
C LYS A 119 0.81 25.05 1.03
N ARG A 120 -0.25 24.26 1.10
CA ARG A 120 -0.22 22.83 0.81
C ARG A 120 -0.38 22.62 -0.70
N MET A 121 0.63 22.08 -1.33
CA MET A 121 0.70 21.80 -2.76
C MET A 121 0.44 20.29 -2.96
N VAL A 122 -0.60 19.97 -3.75
CA VAL A 122 -1.05 18.60 -3.99
C VAL A 122 -0.94 18.28 -5.47
N PHE A 123 -0.40 17.10 -5.78
CA PHE A 123 -0.27 16.59 -7.15
C PHE A 123 -0.28 15.05 -7.13
N HIS A 124 -0.89 14.44 -8.13
CA HIS A 124 -1.01 12.98 -8.26
C HIS A 124 0.16 12.36 -9.04
N GLU A 125 0.91 13.17 -9.79
CA GLU A 125 2.06 12.72 -10.58
C GLU A 125 3.17 13.77 -10.57
N ILE A 126 4.43 13.32 -10.73
CA ILE A 126 5.59 14.20 -10.75
C ILE A 126 5.97 14.47 -12.22
N THR A 127 5.09 15.20 -12.91
CA THR A 127 5.33 15.77 -14.25
C THR A 127 5.47 17.29 -14.14
N LYS A 128 6.10 17.90 -15.15
CA LYS A 128 6.32 19.35 -15.16
C LYS A 128 5.01 20.13 -15.12
N ASP A 129 4.01 19.64 -15.86
CA ASP A 129 2.73 20.33 -16.00
C ASP A 129 1.88 20.17 -14.73
N ALA A 130 1.82 18.97 -14.13
CA ALA A 130 1.13 18.75 -12.86
C ALA A 130 1.74 19.59 -11.72
N ILE A 131 3.07 19.65 -11.61
CA ILE A 131 3.77 20.45 -10.60
C ILE A 131 3.50 21.95 -10.80
N LYS A 132 3.49 22.45 -12.03
CA LYS A 132 3.17 23.86 -12.30
C LYS A 132 1.71 24.19 -12.04
N ALA A 133 0.80 23.31 -12.40
CA ALA A 133 -0.62 23.48 -12.15
C ALA A 133 -0.92 23.50 -10.63
N SER A 134 -0.27 22.65 -9.83
CA SER A 134 -0.47 22.59 -8.39
C SER A 134 -0.01 23.84 -7.63
N LEU A 135 0.89 24.65 -8.18
CA LEU A 135 1.23 25.96 -7.61
C LEU A 135 0.05 26.96 -7.62
N GLY A 136 -0.83 26.85 -8.60
CA GLY A 136 -2.05 27.68 -8.72
C GLY A 136 -3.24 27.13 -7.94
N ASN A 137 -3.17 25.85 -7.49
CA ASN A 137 -4.26 25.15 -6.80
C ASN A 137 -3.79 24.62 -5.44
N THR A 138 -3.42 25.54 -4.55
CA THR A 138 -2.96 25.19 -3.20
C THR A 138 -4.12 25.23 -2.21
N ARG A 139 -4.01 24.44 -1.12
CA ARG A 139 -4.96 24.40 -0.02
C ARG A 139 -4.26 24.56 1.34
N ASN A 140 -5.00 24.50 2.40
CA ASN A 140 -4.45 24.31 3.75
C ASN A 140 -4.12 22.83 4.01
N VAL A 141 -3.38 22.57 5.08
CA VAL A 141 -3.19 21.20 5.61
C VAL A 141 -4.56 20.66 6.02
N ASP A 142 -4.83 19.42 5.69
CA ASP A 142 -6.06 18.72 6.02
C ASP A 142 -5.90 18.09 7.43
N GLU A 143 -6.52 18.72 8.42
CA GLU A 143 -6.41 18.30 9.82
C GLU A 143 -7.10 16.95 10.08
N ASP A 144 -8.16 16.60 9.35
CA ASP A 144 -8.83 15.31 9.49
C ASP A 144 -7.91 14.16 9.05
N MET A 145 -7.15 14.36 7.99
CA MET A 145 -6.15 13.40 7.54
C MET A 145 -4.97 13.29 8.52
N VAL A 146 -4.57 14.39 9.14
CA VAL A 146 -3.54 14.41 10.19
C VAL A 146 -4.02 13.61 11.40
N ASP A 147 -5.23 13.86 11.87
CA ASP A 147 -5.83 13.14 13.02
C ASP A 147 -5.97 11.64 12.74
N ALA A 148 -6.32 11.28 11.51
CA ALA A 148 -6.39 9.88 11.10
C ALA A 148 -5.01 9.18 11.14
N GLN A 149 -3.94 9.88 10.75
CA GLN A 149 -2.57 9.36 10.83
C GLN A 149 -2.09 9.29 12.28
N GLU A 150 -2.35 10.35 13.07
CA GLU A 150 -1.99 10.41 14.49
C GLU A 150 -2.66 9.29 15.28
N THR A 151 -3.97 9.09 15.09
CA THR A 151 -4.73 7.98 15.68
C THR A 151 -4.12 6.63 15.34
N ARG A 152 -3.78 6.41 14.06
CA ARG A 152 -3.10 5.18 13.64
C ARG A 152 -1.75 5.01 14.33
N ARG A 153 -0.94 6.08 14.40
CA ARG A 153 0.39 6.04 15.01
C ARG A 153 0.31 5.71 16.50
N ILE A 154 -0.63 6.33 17.22
CA ILE A 154 -0.90 6.07 18.63
C ILE A 154 -1.36 4.63 18.83
N LEU A 155 -2.31 4.16 18.03
CA LEU A 155 -2.82 2.80 18.12
C LEU A 155 -1.71 1.75 17.89
N ASP A 156 -0.84 1.96 16.90
CA ASP A 156 0.27 1.06 16.63
C ASP A 156 1.29 1.06 17.79
N ARG A 157 1.50 2.21 18.45
CA ARG A 157 2.34 2.32 19.65
C ARG A 157 1.75 1.56 20.83
N LEU A 158 0.47 1.79 21.14
CA LEU A 158 -0.22 1.12 22.25
C LEU A 158 -0.25 -0.40 22.05
N TYR A 159 -0.67 -0.84 20.86
CA TYR A 159 -0.74 -2.26 20.51
C TYR A 159 0.63 -2.94 20.63
N GLY A 160 1.67 -2.34 20.04
CA GLY A 160 3.01 -2.90 20.06
C GLY A 160 3.58 -3.02 21.49
N TYR A 161 3.41 -1.97 22.31
CA TYR A 161 3.98 -1.93 23.68
C TYR A 161 3.23 -2.81 24.65
N GLU A 162 1.94 -3.06 24.46
CA GLU A 162 1.17 -3.98 25.31
C GLU A 162 1.35 -5.45 24.92
N LEU A 163 1.38 -5.77 23.64
CA LEU A 163 1.41 -7.15 23.18
C LEU A 163 2.81 -7.73 23.00
N SER A 164 3.82 -6.94 22.66
CA SER A 164 5.18 -7.47 22.51
C SER A 164 5.72 -8.13 23.79
N PRO A 165 5.51 -7.58 24.99
CA PRO A 165 5.91 -8.25 26.24
C PRO A 165 5.20 -9.59 26.49
N VAL A 166 3.98 -9.77 25.98
CA VAL A 166 3.26 -11.05 26.03
C VAL A 166 3.96 -12.09 25.15
N LEU A 167 4.35 -11.68 23.94
CA LEU A 167 5.12 -12.56 23.04
C LEU A 167 6.46 -12.96 23.66
N TRP A 168 7.18 -12.03 24.32
CA TRP A 168 8.46 -12.33 24.97
C TRP A 168 8.33 -13.37 26.06
N ARG A 169 7.24 -13.34 26.83
CA ARG A 169 6.98 -14.29 27.91
C ARG A 169 6.46 -15.65 27.43
N LYS A 170 5.71 -15.67 26.32
CA LYS A 170 4.99 -16.88 25.88
C LYS A 170 5.66 -17.60 24.72
N VAL A 171 6.41 -16.88 23.87
CA VAL A 171 7.01 -17.42 22.65
C VAL A 171 8.54 -17.29 22.68
N GLY A 172 9.09 -16.08 22.83
CA GLY A 172 10.53 -15.85 22.87
C GLY A 172 10.90 -14.37 22.85
N PRO A 173 12.10 -14.03 23.35
CA PRO A 173 12.58 -12.66 23.42
C PRO A 173 12.81 -12.06 22.00
N GLY A 174 12.75 -10.74 21.89
CA GLY A 174 13.03 -10.02 20.66
C GLY A 174 11.93 -10.02 19.61
N LEU A 175 10.81 -10.69 19.86
CA LEU A 175 9.64 -10.67 18.99
C LEU A 175 8.86 -9.37 19.17
N SER A 176 8.20 -8.90 18.10
CA SER A 176 7.33 -7.74 18.16
C SER A 176 5.93 -8.07 17.69
N ALA A 177 4.93 -7.51 18.36
CA ALA A 177 3.55 -7.50 17.89
C ALA A 177 3.30 -6.21 17.11
N GLY A 178 2.63 -6.33 15.98
CA GLY A 178 2.23 -5.20 15.17
C GLY A 178 0.86 -5.45 14.54
N ARG A 179 0.01 -4.46 14.55
CA ARG A 179 -1.36 -4.56 14.02
C ARG A 179 -1.36 -4.98 12.54
N VAL A 180 -0.58 -4.34 11.71
CA VAL A 180 -0.43 -4.69 10.28
C VAL A 180 0.31 -6.02 10.11
N GLN A 181 1.42 -6.20 10.82
CA GLN A 181 2.25 -7.41 10.78
C GLN A 181 1.45 -8.68 11.14
N SER A 182 0.64 -8.63 12.19
CA SER A 182 -0.17 -9.77 12.64
C SER A 182 -1.21 -10.18 11.60
N VAL A 183 -1.90 -9.21 10.99
CA VAL A 183 -2.88 -9.47 9.92
C VAL A 183 -2.20 -10.01 8.67
N ALA A 184 -1.10 -9.41 8.23
CA ALA A 184 -0.36 -9.86 7.06
C ALA A 184 0.14 -11.30 7.21
N THR A 185 0.72 -11.64 8.37
CA THR A 185 1.17 -13.00 8.68
C THR A 185 0.01 -13.99 8.65
N ARG A 186 -1.14 -13.62 9.23
CA ARG A 186 -2.34 -14.46 9.21
C ARG A 186 -2.80 -14.76 7.78
N LEU A 187 -2.92 -13.74 6.94
CA LEU A 187 -3.33 -13.91 5.53
C LEU A 187 -2.39 -14.84 4.77
N ILE A 188 -1.07 -14.69 4.97
CA ILE A 188 -0.06 -15.55 4.35
C ILE A 188 -0.22 -17.00 4.82
N VAL A 189 -0.39 -17.21 6.13
CA VAL A 189 -0.55 -18.57 6.70
C VAL A 189 -1.86 -19.22 6.24
N GLU A 190 -2.96 -18.46 6.18
CA GLU A 190 -4.24 -18.97 5.69
C GLU A 190 -4.12 -19.37 4.21
N ARG A 191 -3.52 -18.51 3.39
CA ARG A 191 -3.29 -18.81 1.97
C ARG A 191 -2.37 -20.03 1.75
N GLU A 192 -1.33 -20.16 2.56
CA GLU A 192 -0.44 -21.33 2.48
C GLU A 192 -1.15 -22.61 2.90
N ARG A 193 -2.04 -22.57 3.90
CA ARG A 193 -2.88 -23.72 4.27
C ARG A 193 -3.82 -24.13 3.14
N GLU A 194 -4.47 -23.17 2.47
CA GLU A 194 -5.27 -23.43 1.27
C GLU A 194 -4.42 -24.09 0.18
N ARG A 195 -3.22 -23.55 -0.08
CA ARG A 195 -2.29 -24.12 -1.06
C ARG A 195 -1.88 -25.56 -0.71
N MET A 196 -1.63 -25.85 0.55
CA MET A 196 -1.26 -27.19 1.02
C MET A 196 -2.43 -28.17 0.95
N ALA A 197 -3.64 -27.70 1.18
CA ALA A 197 -4.86 -28.48 1.10
C ALA A 197 -5.36 -28.70 -0.33
N PHE A 198 -4.88 -27.90 -1.29
CA PHE A 198 -5.31 -27.97 -2.69
C PHE A 198 -4.89 -29.28 -3.33
N VAL A 199 -5.86 -30.00 -3.90
CA VAL A 199 -5.67 -31.22 -4.67
C VAL A 199 -5.90 -30.94 -6.16
N ARG A 200 -4.91 -31.26 -6.96
CA ARG A 200 -5.03 -31.08 -8.42
C ARG A 200 -6.07 -32.01 -9.00
N ALA A 201 -6.98 -31.44 -9.80
CA ALA A 201 -7.81 -32.20 -10.70
C ALA A 201 -7.17 -32.24 -12.10
N SER A 202 -7.37 -33.34 -12.82
CA SER A 202 -7.04 -33.46 -14.22
C SER A 202 -8.31 -33.68 -15.05
N TYR A 203 -8.36 -33.09 -16.21
CA TYR A 203 -9.41 -33.33 -17.17
C TYR A 203 -8.81 -33.21 -18.58
N TRP A 204 -9.47 -33.90 -19.52
CA TRP A 204 -9.05 -33.95 -20.90
C TRP A 204 -10.19 -33.51 -21.79
N ASP A 205 -9.87 -32.93 -22.92
CA ASP A 205 -10.81 -32.65 -23.99
C ASP A 205 -10.29 -33.30 -25.29
N VAL A 206 -11.15 -33.34 -26.28
CA VAL A 206 -10.83 -33.89 -27.61
C VAL A 206 -11.14 -32.82 -28.64
N THR A 207 -10.11 -32.47 -29.41
CA THR A 207 -10.23 -31.56 -30.55
C THR A 207 -9.91 -32.31 -31.83
N ALA A 208 -10.73 -32.16 -32.83
CA ALA A 208 -10.56 -32.77 -34.16
C ALA A 208 -10.44 -31.70 -35.23
N VAL A 209 -9.56 -31.92 -36.19
CA VAL A 209 -9.55 -31.15 -37.44
C VAL A 209 -10.31 -31.96 -38.49
N LEU A 210 -11.44 -31.40 -38.89
CA LEU A 210 -12.34 -32.06 -39.84
C LEU A 210 -12.17 -31.48 -41.24
N GLY A 211 -12.15 -32.34 -42.25
CA GLY A 211 -12.16 -31.96 -43.65
C GLY A 211 -13.57 -31.74 -44.14
N ALA A 212 -13.77 -30.74 -44.96
CA ALA A 212 -15.03 -30.45 -45.64
C ALA A 212 -14.74 -29.93 -47.06
N MET A 213 -15.74 -29.82 -47.88
CA MET A 213 -15.70 -29.01 -49.10
C MET A 213 -16.38 -27.68 -48.80
N ASP A 214 -15.78 -26.58 -49.29
CA ASP A 214 -16.42 -25.28 -49.20
C ASP A 214 -17.57 -25.10 -50.21
N ALA A 215 -18.17 -23.93 -50.26
CA ALA A 215 -19.29 -23.65 -51.15
C ALA A 215 -18.89 -23.66 -52.64
N GLU A 216 -17.61 -23.48 -52.93
CA GLU A 216 -17.01 -23.48 -54.26
C GLU A 216 -16.53 -24.86 -54.67
N GLY A 217 -16.58 -25.85 -53.75
CA GLY A 217 -16.18 -27.24 -53.99
C GLY A 217 -14.66 -27.48 -53.76
N GLU A 218 -13.98 -26.57 -53.14
CA GLU A 218 -12.56 -26.71 -52.79
C GLU A 218 -12.39 -27.35 -51.40
N PRO A 219 -11.29 -28.13 -51.18
CA PRO A 219 -11.02 -28.73 -49.87
C PRO A 219 -10.79 -27.67 -48.80
N ALA A 220 -11.57 -27.71 -47.74
CA ALA A 220 -11.46 -26.89 -46.57
C ALA A 220 -11.30 -27.73 -45.30
N SER A 221 -10.75 -27.15 -44.24
CA SER A 221 -10.69 -27.81 -42.94
C SER A 221 -11.11 -26.85 -41.85
N PHE A 222 -11.70 -27.37 -40.77
CA PHE A 222 -12.06 -26.60 -39.58
C PHE A 222 -11.78 -27.41 -38.32
N GLU A 223 -11.47 -26.69 -37.26
CA GLU A 223 -11.28 -27.26 -35.92
C GLU A 223 -12.62 -27.41 -35.20
N SER A 224 -12.85 -28.56 -34.60
CA SER A 224 -14.06 -28.86 -33.81
C SER A 224 -13.64 -29.44 -32.48
N ARG A 225 -14.23 -28.93 -31.39
CA ARG A 225 -13.99 -29.39 -30.04
C ARG A 225 -15.19 -30.13 -29.50
N MET A 226 -14.97 -31.28 -28.89
CA MET A 226 -16.01 -32.05 -28.24
C MET A 226 -16.55 -31.30 -27.01
N VAL A 227 -17.86 -31.06 -26.97
CA VAL A 227 -18.49 -30.31 -25.86
C VAL A 227 -19.30 -31.22 -24.93
N SER A 228 -19.69 -32.42 -25.41
CA SER A 228 -20.45 -33.37 -24.61
C SER A 228 -20.19 -34.82 -25.04
N LEU A 229 -20.40 -35.74 -24.12
CA LEU A 229 -20.34 -37.18 -24.34
C LEU A 229 -21.52 -37.86 -23.65
N GLY A 230 -22.28 -38.67 -24.40
CA GLY A 230 -23.45 -39.39 -23.86
C GLY A 230 -24.52 -38.47 -23.25
N GLY A 231 -24.71 -37.27 -23.82
CA GLY A 231 -25.65 -36.27 -23.31
C GLY A 231 -25.16 -35.45 -22.11
N LYS A 232 -23.95 -35.73 -21.61
CA LYS A 232 -23.33 -34.96 -20.50
C LYS A 232 -22.27 -34.00 -21.06
N ARG A 233 -22.21 -32.77 -20.54
CA ARG A 233 -21.19 -31.77 -20.88
C ARG A 233 -19.83 -32.24 -20.37
N LEU A 234 -18.76 -32.02 -21.13
CA LEU A 234 -17.40 -32.26 -20.62
C LEU A 234 -17.00 -31.28 -19.54
N ALA A 235 -16.31 -31.79 -18.52
CA ALA A 235 -15.77 -31.00 -17.43
C ALA A 235 -14.66 -30.07 -17.92
N GLY A 236 -14.63 -28.85 -17.41
CA GLY A 236 -13.56 -27.90 -17.58
C GLY A 236 -13.03 -27.42 -16.23
N SER A 237 -12.05 -26.52 -16.23
CA SER A 237 -11.36 -26.05 -15.01
C SER A 237 -12.28 -25.51 -13.91
N LYS A 238 -13.44 -24.96 -14.27
CA LYS A 238 -14.40 -24.36 -13.34
C LYS A 238 -15.33 -25.39 -12.65
N ASP A 239 -15.28 -26.62 -13.09
CA ASP A 239 -16.16 -27.69 -12.58
C ASP A 239 -15.55 -28.45 -11.40
N PHE A 240 -14.35 -28.09 -10.96
CA PHE A 240 -13.65 -28.74 -9.85
C PHE A 240 -13.55 -27.84 -8.63
N SER A 241 -13.69 -28.44 -7.46
CA SER A 241 -13.42 -27.82 -6.18
C SER A 241 -11.94 -27.98 -5.78
N ASP A 242 -11.51 -27.26 -4.73
CA ASP A 242 -10.12 -27.25 -4.26
C ASP A 242 -9.63 -28.63 -3.74
N ASP A 243 -10.54 -29.58 -3.48
CA ASP A 243 -10.23 -30.97 -3.14
C ASP A 243 -10.07 -31.89 -4.37
N GLY A 244 -10.06 -31.33 -5.57
CA GLY A 244 -9.83 -32.06 -6.82
C GLY A 244 -11.01 -32.85 -7.33
N LYS A 245 -12.20 -32.72 -6.74
CA LYS A 245 -13.44 -33.40 -7.17
C LYS A 245 -14.32 -32.50 -7.98
N LEU A 246 -15.18 -33.08 -8.79
CA LEU A 246 -16.23 -32.32 -9.44
C LEU A 246 -17.06 -31.59 -8.39
N ALA A 247 -17.17 -30.27 -8.54
CA ALA A 247 -17.88 -29.43 -7.58
C ALA A 247 -19.36 -29.87 -7.51
N PRO A 248 -19.97 -29.93 -6.32
CA PRO A 248 -21.36 -30.25 -6.14
C PRO A 248 -22.24 -29.06 -6.55
N SER A 249 -22.14 -28.61 -7.78
CA SER A 249 -23.12 -27.72 -8.38
C SER A 249 -24.34 -28.53 -8.80
N GLY A 250 -25.54 -27.97 -8.74
CA GLY A 250 -26.79 -28.66 -9.14
C GLY A 250 -26.84 -29.19 -10.58
N PHE A 251 -25.69 -29.22 -11.25
CA PHE A 251 -25.41 -29.75 -12.58
C PHE A 251 -24.38 -30.89 -12.58
N ALA A 252 -23.92 -31.37 -11.41
CA ALA A 252 -22.90 -32.42 -11.32
C ALA A 252 -23.33 -33.71 -12.05
N ASP A 253 -24.63 -34.01 -12.07
CA ASP A 253 -25.18 -35.16 -12.77
C ASP A 253 -25.11 -35.04 -14.31
N ASN A 254 -24.93 -33.82 -14.83
CA ASN A 254 -24.86 -33.51 -16.25
C ASN A 254 -23.44 -33.18 -16.74
N VAL A 255 -22.41 -33.41 -15.92
CA VAL A 255 -21.01 -33.19 -16.28
C VAL A 255 -20.25 -34.51 -16.30
N CYS A 256 -19.45 -34.73 -17.34
CA CYS A 256 -18.59 -35.90 -17.52
C CYS A 256 -17.12 -35.47 -17.48
N GLN A 257 -16.36 -36.05 -16.59
CA GLN A 257 -14.89 -35.88 -16.56
C GLN A 257 -14.25 -36.93 -17.48
N LEU A 258 -13.45 -36.51 -18.44
CA LEU A 258 -12.59 -37.39 -19.20
C LEU A 258 -11.22 -37.47 -18.54
N ASP A 259 -10.71 -38.69 -18.40
CA ASP A 259 -9.30 -38.93 -18.11
C ASP A 259 -8.52 -39.18 -19.42
N GLU A 260 -7.20 -39.33 -19.30
CA GLU A 260 -6.31 -39.53 -20.41
C GLU A 260 -6.65 -40.78 -21.23
N ALA A 261 -6.98 -41.90 -20.55
CA ALA A 261 -7.29 -43.17 -21.21
C ALA A 261 -8.56 -43.09 -22.06
N HIS A 262 -9.61 -42.51 -21.51
CA HIS A 262 -10.87 -42.30 -22.21
C HIS A 262 -10.76 -41.31 -23.37
N ALA A 263 -10.02 -40.20 -23.17
CA ALA A 263 -9.78 -39.23 -24.23
C ALA A 263 -9.00 -39.85 -25.40
N ASN A 264 -7.95 -40.63 -25.12
CA ASN A 264 -7.17 -41.35 -26.13
C ASN A 264 -7.98 -42.43 -26.84
N ALA A 265 -8.89 -43.12 -26.14
CA ALA A 265 -9.79 -44.10 -26.75
C ALA A 265 -10.76 -43.43 -27.72
N LEU A 266 -11.33 -42.28 -27.32
CA LEU A 266 -12.22 -41.49 -28.21
C LEU A 266 -11.47 -40.97 -29.44
N ALA A 267 -10.26 -40.46 -29.27
CA ALA A 267 -9.46 -39.95 -30.38
C ALA A 267 -9.07 -41.06 -31.41
N LYS A 268 -9.07 -42.33 -31.00
CA LYS A 268 -8.82 -43.45 -31.91
C LYS A 268 -10.10 -43.92 -32.65
N LEU A 269 -11.28 -43.54 -32.14
CA LEU A 269 -12.55 -43.89 -32.76
C LEU A 269 -13.02 -42.84 -33.78
N LEU A 270 -12.49 -41.62 -33.70
CA LEU A 270 -12.72 -40.50 -34.62
C LEU A 270 -11.75 -40.55 -35.80
#